data_379d9dd0e449d493129f388c3f95c9f9
#
_entry.id   379d9dd0e449d493129f388c3f95c9f9
#
_cell.length_a   1.000
_cell.length_b   1.000
_cell.length_c   1.000
_cell.angle_alpha   90.00
_cell.angle_beta   90.00
_cell.angle_gamma   90.00
#
_symmetry.space_group_name_H-M   'P 1'
#
loop_
_entity.id
_entity.type
_entity.pdbx_description
1 polymer ?
#
loop_
_entity_poly.entity_id
_entity_poly.type
_entity_poly.pdbx_seq_one_letter_code
_entity_poly.pdbx_strand_id
1 'polypeptide(L)'
;MTLVDGDTVAESNINRQLPALENTLGQAKASVLAQRFAAINPEGNFRAIEHFIDADNLNSIIPANAIIVDAIDSLAAKAALSAWARQNNRLIVVSGGAGGKTDPGAVTAADLSRTQGDALLSKLRTVLRKDYGFPAGASDPKKIRKFGITAVFSTQPAIKSAVADRGPEFANFGTAMPVTAAVGLRLTAEVLRILSEAASSKLGAE
;
A
#
# COMPACT_ATOMS: atom_id res chain seq x y z
N MET A 1 -6.62 10.16 11.83
CA MET A 1 -6.25 9.16 10.78
C MET A 1 -7.45 8.29 10.50
N THR A 2 -7.71 7.91 9.22
CA THR A 2 -8.78 6.98 8.84
C THR A 2 -8.15 5.66 8.41
N LEU A 3 -8.65 4.57 8.95
CA LEU A 3 -8.23 3.20 8.67
C LEU A 3 -9.37 2.49 7.94
N VAL A 4 -9.08 1.89 6.79
CA VAL A 4 -10.09 1.25 5.94
C VAL A 4 -9.65 -0.18 5.65
N ASP A 5 -10.39 -1.15 6.13
CA ASP A 5 -10.15 -2.58 5.89
C ASP A 5 -11.44 -3.35 6.15
N GLY A 6 -11.88 -4.16 5.21
CA GLY A 6 -13.07 -4.99 5.32
C GLY A 6 -12.82 -6.36 5.96
N ASP A 7 -11.56 -6.70 6.25
CA ASP A 7 -11.20 -8.01 6.81
C ASP A 7 -11.32 -8.06 8.34
N THR A 8 -11.46 -9.28 8.84
CA THR A 8 -11.24 -9.60 10.25
C THR A 8 -9.85 -10.15 10.51
N VAL A 9 -9.40 -10.06 11.75
CA VAL A 9 -8.15 -10.67 12.20
C VAL A 9 -8.28 -12.19 12.14
N ALA A 10 -7.33 -12.83 11.46
CA ALA A 10 -7.26 -14.28 11.31
C ALA A 10 -5.97 -14.83 11.94
N GLU A 11 -6.00 -16.08 12.38
CA GLU A 11 -4.84 -16.79 12.95
C GLU A 11 -3.63 -16.75 12.00
N SER A 12 -3.86 -16.87 10.68
CA SER A 12 -2.82 -16.78 9.66
C SER A 12 -2.14 -15.40 9.56
N ASN A 13 -2.64 -14.40 10.28
CA ASN A 13 -2.03 -13.05 10.32
C ASN A 13 -1.02 -12.88 11.46
N ILE A 14 -1.01 -13.77 12.46
CA ILE A 14 -0.22 -13.64 13.70
C ILE A 14 1.27 -13.48 13.43
N ASN A 15 1.77 -14.11 12.38
CA ASN A 15 3.20 -14.08 12.03
C ASN A 15 3.71 -12.71 11.52
N ARG A 16 2.81 -11.74 11.20
CA ARG A 16 3.24 -10.49 10.54
C ARG A 16 2.37 -9.26 10.74
N GLN A 17 1.16 -9.37 11.30
CA GLN A 17 0.24 -8.25 11.46
C GLN A 17 0.10 -7.87 12.92
N LEU A 18 0.40 -6.62 13.27
CA LEU A 18 0.32 -6.08 14.64
C LEU A 18 -1.04 -6.24 15.32
N PRO A 19 -2.20 -6.14 14.62
CA PRO A 19 -3.50 -6.35 15.24
C PRO A 19 -3.78 -7.82 15.58
N ALA A 20 -3.00 -8.78 15.06
CA ALA A 20 -3.27 -10.19 15.19
C ALA A 20 -2.68 -10.74 16.50
N LEU A 21 -3.50 -10.73 17.53
CA LEU A 21 -3.26 -11.31 18.85
C LEU A 21 -4.37 -12.32 19.16
N GLU A 22 -4.13 -13.23 20.09
CA GLU A 22 -5.11 -14.24 20.51
C GLU A 22 -6.48 -13.64 20.86
N ASN A 23 -6.48 -12.54 21.61
CA ASN A 23 -7.69 -11.85 22.07
C ASN A 23 -8.33 -10.94 21.00
N THR A 24 -7.75 -10.80 19.82
CA THR A 24 -8.31 -10.00 18.73
C THR A 24 -8.78 -10.82 17.53
N LEU A 25 -8.59 -12.15 17.57
CA LEU A 25 -9.07 -13.04 16.50
C LEU A 25 -10.57 -12.84 16.24
N GLY A 26 -10.95 -12.75 14.98
CA GLY A 26 -12.32 -12.54 14.53
C GLY A 26 -12.80 -11.09 14.59
N GLN A 27 -12.08 -10.17 15.23
CA GLN A 27 -12.44 -8.74 15.26
C GLN A 27 -12.02 -8.04 13.95
N ALA A 28 -12.73 -6.95 13.60
CA ALA A 28 -12.40 -6.16 12.43
C ALA A 28 -11.01 -5.53 12.53
N LYS A 29 -10.14 -5.72 11.53
CA LYS A 29 -8.76 -5.22 11.53
C LYS A 29 -8.68 -3.71 11.70
N ALA A 30 -9.53 -2.96 11.00
CA ALA A 30 -9.57 -1.51 11.08
C ALA A 30 -9.88 -1.03 12.51
N SER A 31 -10.85 -1.66 13.18
CA SER A 31 -11.26 -1.30 14.54
C SER A 31 -10.19 -1.64 15.58
N VAL A 32 -9.57 -2.82 15.50
CA VAL A 32 -8.46 -3.21 16.39
C VAL A 32 -7.29 -2.24 16.28
N LEU A 33 -6.92 -1.82 15.06
CA LEU A 33 -5.86 -0.84 14.86
C LEU A 33 -6.24 0.55 15.34
N ALA A 34 -7.48 1.00 15.13
CA ALA A 34 -7.95 2.29 15.62
C ALA A 34 -7.91 2.38 17.14
N GLN A 35 -8.33 1.34 17.84
CA GLN A 35 -8.25 1.22 19.30
C GLN A 35 -6.80 1.27 19.78
N ARG A 36 -5.89 0.55 19.12
CA ARG A 36 -4.45 0.56 19.45
C ARG A 36 -3.87 1.96 19.29
N PHE A 37 -4.19 2.66 18.23
CA PHE A 37 -3.68 4.02 17.99
C PHE A 37 -4.26 5.03 18.99
N ALA A 38 -5.52 4.90 19.36
CA ALA A 38 -6.13 5.71 20.42
C ALA A 38 -5.47 5.45 21.79
N ALA A 39 -5.07 4.22 22.07
CA ALA A 39 -4.33 3.88 23.30
C ALA A 39 -2.90 4.48 23.30
N ILE A 40 -2.27 4.66 22.13
CA ILE A 40 -0.95 5.29 21.99
C ILE A 40 -1.05 6.82 22.06
N ASN A 41 -2.06 7.40 21.40
CA ASN A 41 -2.31 8.84 21.38
C ASN A 41 -3.79 9.12 21.62
N PRO A 42 -4.20 9.28 22.91
CA PRO A 42 -5.60 9.49 23.27
C PRO A 42 -6.24 10.77 22.69
N GLU A 43 -5.43 11.77 22.37
CA GLU A 43 -5.90 13.03 21.76
C GLU A 43 -6.06 12.92 20.22
N GLY A 44 -5.58 11.80 19.65
CA GLY A 44 -5.64 11.55 18.22
C GLY A 44 -7.05 11.19 17.75
N ASN A 45 -7.43 11.66 16.56
CA ASN A 45 -8.68 11.25 15.92
C ASN A 45 -8.43 10.04 15.02
N PHE A 46 -8.94 8.88 15.42
CA PHE A 46 -8.80 7.61 14.69
C PHE A 46 -10.18 7.08 14.31
N ARG A 47 -10.43 6.96 13.02
CA ARG A 47 -11.69 6.45 12.46
C ARG A 47 -11.45 5.10 11.79
N ALA A 48 -12.19 4.09 12.19
CA ALA A 48 -12.25 2.80 11.50
C ALA A 48 -13.42 2.77 10.51
N ILE A 49 -13.18 2.19 9.34
CA ILE A 49 -14.18 1.90 8.31
C ILE A 49 -14.01 0.43 7.93
N GLU A 50 -14.98 -0.39 8.32
CA GLU A 50 -14.97 -1.84 8.15
C GLU A 50 -15.57 -2.23 6.79
N HIS A 51 -14.99 -1.67 5.72
CA HIS A 51 -15.39 -1.92 4.34
C HIS A 51 -14.18 -2.09 3.45
N PHE A 52 -14.32 -2.90 2.40
CA PHE A 52 -13.36 -2.90 1.31
C PHE A 52 -13.50 -1.64 0.46
N ILE A 53 -12.38 -1.10 0.02
CA ILE A 53 -12.35 -0.02 -0.97
C ILE A 53 -12.62 -0.61 -2.36
N ASP A 54 -13.48 0.07 -3.11
CA ASP A 54 -13.78 -0.19 -4.51
C ASP A 54 -14.01 1.11 -5.28
N ALA A 55 -14.24 1.02 -6.58
CA ALA A 55 -14.42 2.19 -7.44
C ALA A 55 -15.62 3.06 -7.06
N ASP A 56 -16.66 2.48 -6.46
CA ASP A 56 -17.94 3.15 -6.19
C ASP A 56 -17.90 3.94 -4.88
N ASN A 57 -17.05 3.53 -3.93
CA ASN A 57 -17.04 4.10 -2.58
C ASN A 57 -15.87 5.07 -2.28
N LEU A 58 -14.92 5.26 -3.20
CA LEU A 58 -13.73 6.11 -3.00
C LEU A 58 -14.08 7.53 -2.55
N ASN A 59 -15.07 8.16 -3.18
CA ASN A 59 -15.47 9.53 -2.87
C ASN A 59 -16.09 9.71 -1.48
N SER A 60 -16.74 8.67 -0.97
CA SER A 60 -17.39 8.69 0.35
C SER A 60 -16.46 8.31 1.49
N ILE A 61 -15.46 7.47 1.20
CA ILE A 61 -14.54 6.91 2.20
C ILE A 61 -13.32 7.80 2.42
N ILE A 62 -12.73 8.35 1.35
CA ILE A 62 -11.46 9.08 1.44
C ILE A 62 -11.71 10.52 1.92
N PRO A 63 -11.13 10.92 3.08
CA PRO A 63 -11.29 12.30 3.56
C PRO A 63 -10.67 13.32 2.61
N ALA A 64 -11.27 14.52 2.56
CA ALA A 64 -10.69 15.63 1.84
C ALA A 64 -9.26 15.93 2.38
N ASN A 65 -8.31 16.17 1.48
CA ASN A 65 -6.90 16.49 1.79
C ASN A 65 -6.11 15.37 2.48
N ALA A 66 -6.61 14.13 2.50
CA ALA A 66 -5.84 12.99 3.02
C ALA A 66 -4.64 12.67 2.11
N ILE A 67 -3.51 12.32 2.73
CA ILE A 67 -2.45 11.53 2.09
C ILE A 67 -2.87 10.07 2.18
N ILE A 68 -2.84 9.37 1.06
CA ILE A 68 -3.31 8.00 0.97
C ILE A 68 -2.12 7.04 1.07
N VAL A 69 -2.22 6.06 1.96
CA VAL A 69 -1.29 4.93 2.02
C VAL A 69 -2.05 3.68 1.58
N ASP A 70 -1.67 3.15 0.44
CA ASP A 70 -2.31 1.97 -0.15
C ASP A 70 -1.46 0.72 0.12
N ALA A 71 -1.94 -0.12 1.03
CA ALA A 71 -1.38 -1.43 1.35
C ALA A 71 -2.28 -2.60 0.88
N ILE A 72 -3.21 -2.33 -0.06
CA ILE A 72 -4.17 -3.29 -0.59
C ILE A 72 -3.45 -4.30 -1.50
N ASP A 73 -3.84 -5.57 -1.47
CA ASP A 73 -3.34 -6.62 -2.37
C ASP A 73 -4.26 -6.89 -3.57
N SER A 74 -5.53 -6.48 -3.51
CA SER A 74 -6.47 -6.54 -4.63
C SER A 74 -6.03 -5.61 -5.75
N LEU A 75 -5.68 -6.18 -6.90
CA LEU A 75 -5.25 -5.43 -8.08
C LEU A 75 -6.32 -4.43 -8.56
N ALA A 76 -7.59 -4.84 -8.56
CA ALA A 76 -8.69 -4.01 -9.03
C ALA A 76 -8.89 -2.77 -8.12
N ALA A 77 -8.96 -2.98 -6.79
CA ALA A 77 -9.10 -1.89 -5.83
C ALA A 77 -7.89 -0.95 -5.85
N LYS A 78 -6.67 -1.50 -5.89
CA LYS A 78 -5.43 -0.73 -6.00
C LYS A 78 -5.37 0.11 -7.28
N ALA A 79 -5.82 -0.41 -8.41
CA ALA A 79 -5.86 0.32 -9.69
C ALA A 79 -6.91 1.45 -9.65
N ALA A 80 -8.12 1.17 -9.15
CA ALA A 80 -9.16 2.17 -9.00
C ALA A 80 -8.72 3.31 -8.07
N LEU A 81 -8.14 2.98 -6.91
CA LEU A 81 -7.63 3.95 -5.93
C LEU A 81 -6.49 4.80 -6.50
N SER A 82 -5.53 4.18 -7.21
CA SER A 82 -4.42 4.89 -7.86
C SER A 82 -4.90 5.85 -8.96
N ALA A 83 -5.86 5.42 -9.77
CA ALA A 83 -6.44 6.24 -10.83
C ALA A 83 -7.26 7.39 -10.25
N TRP A 84 -8.09 7.12 -9.25
CA TRP A 84 -8.87 8.13 -8.54
C TRP A 84 -7.97 9.18 -7.88
N ALA A 85 -6.92 8.75 -7.20
CA ALA A 85 -5.97 9.66 -6.56
C ALA A 85 -5.34 10.62 -7.57
N ARG A 86 -4.93 10.12 -8.74
CA ARG A 86 -4.39 10.96 -9.82
C ARG A 86 -5.42 11.93 -10.37
N GLN A 87 -6.65 11.48 -10.64
CA GLN A 87 -7.72 12.32 -11.19
C GLN A 87 -8.11 13.46 -10.23
N ASN A 88 -8.03 13.20 -8.92
CA ASN A 88 -8.39 14.15 -7.87
C ASN A 88 -7.17 14.90 -7.29
N ASN A 89 -5.98 14.80 -7.92
CA ASN A 89 -4.74 15.42 -7.45
C ASN A 89 -4.41 15.06 -5.99
N ARG A 90 -4.64 13.79 -5.59
CA ARG A 90 -4.34 13.30 -4.24
C ARG A 90 -2.98 12.66 -4.18
N LEU A 91 -2.28 12.92 -3.08
CA LEU A 91 -1.01 12.27 -2.80
C LEU A 91 -1.26 10.84 -2.34
N ILE A 92 -0.62 9.90 -3.00
CA ILE A 92 -0.73 8.47 -2.72
C ILE A 92 0.65 7.80 -2.71
N VAL A 93 0.85 6.95 -1.72
CA VAL A 93 2.00 6.04 -1.64
C VAL A 93 1.47 4.61 -1.67
N VAL A 94 1.93 3.80 -2.60
CA VAL A 94 1.45 2.42 -2.79
C VAL A 94 2.49 1.40 -2.38
N SER A 95 2.07 0.28 -1.78
CA SER A 95 2.93 -0.86 -1.51
C SER A 95 2.94 -1.86 -2.67
N GLY A 96 4.09 -2.49 -2.89
CA GLY A 96 4.21 -3.71 -3.68
C GLY A 96 3.84 -4.96 -2.88
N GLY A 97 3.99 -6.13 -3.53
CA GLY A 97 3.75 -7.43 -2.91
C GLY A 97 4.93 -7.88 -2.03
N ALA A 98 4.63 -8.41 -0.84
CA ALA A 98 5.65 -8.96 0.09
C ALA A 98 5.78 -10.49 0.02
N GLY A 99 4.88 -11.18 -0.70
CA GLY A 99 4.89 -12.64 -0.79
C GLY A 99 6.16 -13.21 -1.41
N GLY A 100 6.70 -14.27 -0.80
CA GLY A 100 7.92 -14.95 -1.26
C GLY A 100 9.20 -14.14 -1.12
N LYS A 101 9.22 -13.10 -0.31
CA LYS A 101 10.38 -12.24 -0.07
C LYS A 101 10.83 -12.33 1.39
N THR A 102 12.14 -12.28 1.61
CA THR A 102 12.74 -12.48 2.94
C THR A 102 13.77 -11.41 3.31
N ASP A 103 14.27 -10.64 2.33
CA ASP A 103 15.30 -9.62 2.55
C ASP A 103 14.67 -8.24 2.77
N PRO A 104 14.67 -7.71 4.00
CA PRO A 104 14.21 -6.36 4.30
C PRO A 104 15.11 -5.27 3.71
N GLY A 105 16.40 -5.57 3.47
CA GLY A 105 17.38 -4.65 2.88
C GLY A 105 17.12 -4.36 1.40
N ALA A 106 16.36 -5.22 0.72
CA ALA A 106 15.96 -5.02 -0.68
C ALA A 106 14.76 -4.08 -0.85
N VAL A 107 14.20 -3.53 0.25
CA VAL A 107 13.05 -2.61 0.19
C VAL A 107 13.50 -1.22 -0.24
N THR A 108 12.85 -0.68 -1.25
CA THR A 108 13.16 0.63 -1.85
C THR A 108 11.89 1.39 -2.23
N ALA A 109 12.04 2.63 -2.66
CA ALA A 109 10.96 3.46 -3.18
C ALA A 109 11.34 4.06 -4.54
N ALA A 110 10.36 4.10 -5.45
CA ALA A 110 10.50 4.75 -6.76
C ALA A 110 9.13 5.21 -7.27
N ASP A 111 9.11 6.02 -8.34
CA ASP A 111 7.86 6.25 -9.08
C ASP A 111 7.33 4.91 -9.60
N LEU A 112 6.03 4.68 -9.48
CA LEU A 112 5.37 3.43 -9.88
C LEU A 112 5.69 3.03 -11.32
N SER A 113 5.85 4.00 -12.23
CA SER A 113 6.21 3.74 -13.63
C SER A 113 7.56 3.06 -13.81
N ARG A 114 8.46 3.16 -12.82
CA ARG A 114 9.86 2.70 -12.85
C ARG A 114 10.15 1.51 -11.95
N THR A 115 9.14 0.99 -11.25
CA THR A 115 9.33 -0.17 -10.34
C THR A 115 9.70 -1.43 -11.11
N GLN A 116 10.55 -2.27 -10.51
CA GLN A 116 11.05 -3.53 -11.08
C GLN A 116 11.02 -4.65 -10.04
N GLY A 117 10.96 -5.91 -10.49
CA GLY A 117 11.04 -7.07 -9.58
C GLY A 117 9.77 -7.34 -8.76
N ASP A 118 8.71 -6.57 -8.94
CA ASP A 118 7.45 -6.74 -8.20
C ASP A 118 6.30 -7.09 -9.15
N ALA A 119 5.73 -8.28 -8.98
CA ALA A 119 4.68 -8.80 -9.86
C ALA A 119 3.36 -8.03 -9.72
N LEU A 120 2.98 -7.63 -8.48
CA LEU A 120 1.75 -6.87 -8.23
C LEU A 120 1.84 -5.50 -8.90
N LEU A 121 2.93 -4.76 -8.69
CA LEU A 121 3.13 -3.45 -9.30
C LEU A 121 3.30 -3.53 -10.82
N SER A 122 3.85 -4.61 -11.35
CA SER A 122 3.91 -4.84 -12.78
C SER A 122 2.51 -4.98 -13.41
N LYS A 123 1.64 -5.79 -12.79
CA LYS A 123 0.23 -5.93 -13.20
C LYS A 123 -0.51 -4.59 -13.04
N LEU A 124 -0.29 -3.88 -11.94
CA LEU A 124 -0.88 -2.57 -11.68
C LEU A 124 -0.53 -1.56 -12.80
N ARG A 125 0.75 -1.46 -13.17
CA ARG A 125 1.16 -0.59 -14.29
C ARG A 125 0.46 -0.94 -15.60
N THR A 126 0.27 -2.23 -15.87
CA THR A 126 -0.42 -2.70 -17.08
C THR A 126 -1.88 -2.26 -17.09
N VAL A 127 -2.60 -2.47 -15.98
CA VAL A 127 -4.00 -2.05 -15.84
C VAL A 127 -4.13 -0.52 -15.95
N LEU A 128 -3.28 0.23 -15.22
CA LEU A 128 -3.32 1.70 -15.25
C LEU A 128 -3.08 2.27 -16.64
N ARG A 129 -2.20 1.66 -17.43
CA ARG A 129 -1.96 2.08 -18.83
C ARG A 129 -3.12 1.74 -19.74
N LYS A 130 -3.64 0.52 -19.61
CA LYS A 130 -4.69 -0.01 -20.49
C LYS A 130 -6.03 0.67 -20.24
N ASP A 131 -6.42 0.78 -18.96
CA ASP A 131 -7.81 1.08 -18.59
C ASP A 131 -7.99 2.51 -18.04
N TYR A 132 -6.90 3.17 -17.60
CA TYR A 132 -6.95 4.48 -16.94
C TYR A 132 -6.10 5.57 -17.61
N GLY A 133 -5.59 5.33 -18.81
CA GLY A 133 -4.89 6.35 -19.61
C GLY A 133 -3.56 6.84 -19.02
N PHE A 134 -2.88 6.02 -18.23
CA PHE A 134 -1.53 6.34 -17.73
C PHE A 134 -0.50 6.28 -18.87
N PRO A 135 0.62 7.03 -18.75
CA PRO A 135 1.64 7.07 -19.78
C PRO A 135 2.15 5.69 -20.19
N ALA A 136 2.32 5.47 -21.48
CA ALA A 136 2.89 4.24 -22.03
C ALA A 136 4.31 3.97 -21.49
N GLY A 137 4.70 2.70 -21.45
CA GLY A 137 6.08 2.32 -21.21
C GLY A 137 7.01 2.72 -22.35
N ALA A 138 8.30 2.76 -22.08
CA ALA A 138 9.33 2.96 -23.09
C ALA A 138 10.43 1.92 -22.88
N SER A 139 11.09 1.51 -23.98
CA SER A 139 12.26 0.62 -23.94
C SER A 139 13.47 1.30 -23.31
N ASP A 140 13.63 2.61 -23.52
CA ASP A 140 14.66 3.43 -22.88
C ASP A 140 14.16 3.90 -21.50
N PRO A 141 14.81 3.51 -20.37
CA PRO A 141 14.43 3.93 -19.03
C PRO A 141 14.38 5.44 -18.83
N LYS A 142 15.20 6.20 -19.57
CA LYS A 142 15.23 7.68 -19.51
C LYS A 142 13.96 8.31 -20.10
N LYS A 143 13.30 7.62 -21.02
CA LYS A 143 12.07 8.07 -21.70
C LYS A 143 10.79 7.67 -20.98
N ILE A 144 10.88 6.88 -19.89
CA ILE A 144 9.72 6.50 -19.10
C ILE A 144 9.15 7.74 -18.41
N ARG A 145 7.93 8.12 -18.80
CA ARG A 145 7.18 9.21 -18.17
C ARG A 145 6.67 8.76 -16.79
N LYS A 146 6.89 9.59 -15.78
CA LYS A 146 6.44 9.32 -14.40
C LYS A 146 4.92 9.25 -14.31
N PHE A 147 4.42 8.40 -13.42
CA PHE A 147 3.01 8.35 -13.05
C PHE A 147 2.67 9.39 -11.96
N GLY A 148 3.67 9.87 -11.22
CA GLY A 148 3.47 10.75 -10.07
C GLY A 148 2.97 10.01 -8.83
N ILE A 149 3.12 8.69 -8.79
CA ILE A 149 2.74 7.82 -7.68
C ILE A 149 4.00 7.21 -7.09
N THR A 150 4.25 7.46 -5.82
CA THR A 150 5.35 6.82 -5.10
C THR A 150 4.98 5.38 -4.77
N ALA A 151 5.84 4.44 -5.13
CA ALA A 151 5.67 3.02 -4.79
C ALA A 151 6.82 2.55 -3.91
N VAL A 152 6.49 1.83 -2.83
CA VAL A 152 7.44 1.14 -1.94
C VAL A 152 7.35 -0.35 -2.20
N PHE A 153 8.47 -0.97 -2.51
CA PHE A 153 8.51 -2.38 -2.92
C PHE A 153 9.89 -2.99 -2.64
N SER A 154 9.96 -4.32 -2.63
CA SER A 154 11.25 -5.03 -2.57
C SER A 154 11.69 -5.41 -3.98
N THR A 155 12.95 -5.16 -4.29
CA THR A 155 13.60 -5.57 -5.55
C THR A 155 13.95 -7.06 -5.57
N GLN A 156 13.87 -7.75 -4.42
CA GLN A 156 14.11 -9.18 -4.35
C GLN A 156 13.09 -9.94 -5.19
N PRO A 157 13.50 -10.85 -6.08
CA PRO A 157 12.59 -11.78 -6.74
C PRO A 157 11.85 -12.65 -5.72
N ALA A 158 10.56 -12.90 -5.96
CA ALA A 158 9.82 -13.82 -5.10
C ALA A 158 10.36 -15.24 -5.18
N ILE A 159 10.63 -15.86 -4.04
CA ILE A 159 11.04 -17.27 -3.95
C ILE A 159 9.80 -18.12 -4.22
N LYS A 160 9.80 -18.87 -5.30
CA LYS A 160 8.70 -19.79 -5.61
C LYS A 160 8.71 -20.95 -4.61
N SER A 161 7.56 -21.22 -3.99
CA SER A 161 7.40 -22.41 -3.16
C SER A 161 7.42 -23.66 -4.04
N ALA A 162 8.16 -24.69 -3.62
CA ALA A 162 8.15 -26.00 -4.27
C ALA A 162 6.81 -26.76 -4.10
N VAL A 163 5.91 -26.25 -3.24
CA VAL A 163 4.59 -26.85 -2.91
C VAL A 163 3.44 -26.19 -3.69
N ALA A 164 3.74 -25.45 -4.74
CA ALA A 164 2.80 -24.62 -5.48
C ALA A 164 1.91 -25.44 -6.44
N ASP A 165 0.93 -26.18 -5.94
CA ASP A 165 0.00 -26.90 -6.83
C ASP A 165 -1.51 -26.62 -6.58
N ARG A 166 -1.90 -25.77 -5.67
CA ARG A 166 -3.35 -25.52 -5.41
C ARG A 166 -3.62 -24.09 -4.94
N GLY A 167 -3.97 -23.18 -5.84
CA GLY A 167 -4.55 -21.88 -5.46
C GLY A 167 -4.16 -20.71 -6.37
N PRO A 168 -4.75 -19.52 -6.18
CA PRO A 168 -4.39 -18.34 -6.93
C PRO A 168 -2.91 -18.01 -6.79
N GLU A 169 -2.28 -17.55 -7.85
CA GLU A 169 -0.82 -17.36 -7.99
C GLU A 169 -0.12 -16.62 -6.83
N PHE A 170 -0.84 -15.90 -6.00
CA PHE A 170 -0.31 -15.15 -4.85
C PHE A 170 -0.49 -15.87 -3.50
N ALA A 171 -1.35 -16.88 -3.41
CA ALA A 171 -1.64 -17.59 -2.15
C ALA A 171 -0.53 -18.58 -1.73
N ASN A 172 0.39 -18.90 -2.64
CA ASN A 172 1.42 -19.91 -2.43
C ASN A 172 2.74 -19.36 -1.89
N PHE A 173 2.82 -18.05 -1.64
CA PHE A 173 4.02 -17.43 -1.09
C PHE A 173 3.77 -17.03 0.36
N GLY A 174 4.49 -17.66 1.28
CA GLY A 174 4.55 -17.18 2.65
C GLY A 174 4.97 -15.70 2.69
N THR A 175 4.48 -14.96 3.68
CA THR A 175 4.86 -13.57 3.91
C THR A 175 5.57 -13.48 5.25
N ALA A 176 6.76 -12.87 5.25
CA ALA A 176 7.60 -12.74 6.43
C ALA A 176 7.51 -11.34 7.02
N MET A 177 7.40 -11.25 8.36
CA MET A 177 7.34 -9.98 9.09
C MET A 177 8.50 -9.02 8.75
N PRO A 178 9.79 -9.45 8.64
CA PRO A 178 10.86 -8.52 8.34
C PRO A 178 10.63 -7.68 7.08
N VAL A 179 10.06 -8.29 6.04
CA VAL A 179 9.78 -7.59 4.78
C VAL A 179 8.55 -6.68 4.92
N THR A 180 7.46 -7.16 5.51
CA THR A 180 6.25 -6.33 5.69
C THR A 180 6.52 -5.15 6.63
N ALA A 181 7.30 -5.35 7.70
CA ALA A 181 7.70 -4.27 8.59
C ALA A 181 8.59 -3.24 7.88
N ALA A 182 9.58 -3.67 7.10
CA ALA A 182 10.45 -2.78 6.33
C ALA A 182 9.65 -1.96 5.30
N VAL A 183 8.69 -2.59 4.61
CA VAL A 183 7.78 -1.90 3.70
C VAL A 183 6.94 -0.85 4.45
N GLY A 184 6.36 -1.21 5.60
CA GLY A 184 5.57 -0.28 6.43
C GLY A 184 6.40 0.92 6.91
N LEU A 185 7.61 0.68 7.41
CA LEU A 185 8.54 1.74 7.83
C LEU A 185 8.93 2.64 6.66
N ARG A 186 9.18 2.07 5.49
CA ARG A 186 9.51 2.84 4.29
C ARG A 186 8.32 3.64 3.77
N LEU A 187 7.09 3.11 3.79
CA LEU A 187 5.88 3.85 3.48
C LEU A 187 5.73 5.06 4.40
N THR A 188 5.94 4.86 5.71
CA THR A 188 5.91 5.95 6.70
C THR A 188 6.96 7.03 6.40
N ALA A 189 8.18 6.64 6.05
CA ALA A 189 9.24 7.58 5.67
C ALA A 189 8.86 8.43 4.44
N GLU A 190 8.22 7.84 3.43
CA GLU A 190 7.73 8.60 2.27
C GLU A 190 6.60 9.56 2.63
N VAL A 191 5.67 9.18 3.52
CA VAL A 191 4.64 10.09 4.03
C VAL A 191 5.26 11.26 4.80
N LEU A 192 6.22 10.99 5.68
CA LEU A 192 6.92 12.04 6.44
C LEU A 192 7.67 13.00 5.51
N ARG A 193 8.31 12.50 4.46
CA ARG A 193 8.95 13.34 3.44
C ARG A 193 7.94 14.27 2.76
N ILE A 194 6.79 13.73 2.33
CA ILE A 194 5.71 14.52 1.72
C ILE A 194 5.22 15.62 2.66
N LEU A 195 5.01 15.31 3.94
CA LEU A 195 4.57 16.28 4.96
C LEU A 195 5.61 17.37 5.19
N SER A 196 6.90 17.01 5.25
CA SER A 196 8.00 17.97 5.44
C SER A 196 8.13 18.92 4.26
N GLU A 197 8.02 18.43 3.04
CA GLU A 197 8.07 19.26 1.82
C GLU A 197 6.88 20.24 1.76
N ALA A 198 5.68 19.78 2.14
CA ALA A 198 4.49 20.63 2.21
C ALA A 198 4.59 21.72 3.29
N ALA A 199 5.24 21.44 4.42
CA ALA A 199 5.49 22.42 5.48
C ALA A 199 6.51 23.46 5.02
N SER A 200 7.61 23.03 4.40
CA SER A 200 8.66 23.93 3.89
C SER A 200 8.17 24.89 2.81
N SER A 201 7.27 24.42 1.93
CA SER A 201 6.70 25.25 0.87
C SER A 201 5.76 26.36 1.40
N LYS A 202 5.14 26.16 2.56
CA LYS A 202 4.32 27.19 3.22
C LYS A 202 5.16 28.26 3.90
N LEU A 203 6.27 27.87 4.55
CA LEU A 203 7.19 28.78 5.23
C LEU A 203 8.00 29.67 4.27
N GLY A 204 8.19 29.24 3.02
CA GLY A 204 8.89 30.04 1.99
C GLY A 204 7.99 30.96 1.16
N ALA A 205 6.66 30.95 1.42
CA ALA A 205 5.67 31.79 0.75
C ALA A 205 5.18 32.98 1.61
N GLU A 206 5.66 33.10 2.83
CA GLU A 206 5.51 34.26 3.73
C GLU A 206 6.78 35.16 3.66
#